data_be46b96e0c987237d3334cd152d625e7
#
_entry.id   be46b96e0c987237d3334cd152d625e7
#
_cell.length_a   1.000
_cell.length_b   1.000
_cell.length_c   1.000
_cell.angle_alpha   90.00
_cell.angle_beta   90.00
_cell.angle_gamma   90.00
#
_symmetry.space_group_name_H-M   'P 1'
#
loop_
_entity.id
_entity.type
_entity.pdbx_description
1 polymer ?
#
loop_
_entity_poly.entity_id
_entity_poly.type
_entity_poly.pdbx_seq_one_letter_code
_entity_poly.pdbx_strand_id
1 'polypeptide(L)'
;MTFAKDIGIDLGTASVLVYVKGKGVVLNEPSVVAMDKTTGKLLKVGTDAQAMLGRTPGNIIAIRPLREGVISDYDMTERMLKEFIHKVAGFSFFKPRVIICVPSGITEVEERAVIDAGIQAGARKVYLIEEPVAAAIGAGRPHGGGHRRRYGGHRRDLPLRCGGVCLHQDCW
;
A
#
# COMPACT_ATOMS: atom_id res chain seq x y z
N MET A 1 -14.82 21.56 -8.82
CA MET A 1 -13.36 21.77 -8.77
C MET A 1 -12.69 20.46 -8.39
N THR A 2 -12.03 19.79 -9.33
CA THR A 2 -11.37 18.50 -9.10
C THR A 2 -9.97 18.80 -8.55
N PHE A 3 -9.85 18.88 -7.24
CA PHE A 3 -8.55 19.05 -6.59
C PHE A 3 -7.69 17.78 -6.76
N ALA A 4 -6.37 17.95 -6.76
CA ALA A 4 -5.44 16.83 -6.76
C ALA A 4 -5.81 15.84 -5.65
N LYS A 5 -5.88 14.55 -5.97
CA LYS A 5 -6.21 13.52 -4.99
C LYS A 5 -5.05 13.34 -4.01
N ASP A 6 -5.37 13.15 -2.75
CA ASP A 6 -4.44 12.68 -1.73
C ASP A 6 -4.63 11.17 -1.56
N ILE A 7 -3.56 10.41 -1.76
CA ILE A 7 -3.58 8.94 -1.77
C ILE A 7 -2.61 8.45 -0.68
N GLY A 8 -3.09 7.57 0.18
CA GLY A 8 -2.27 6.80 1.11
C GLY A 8 -2.10 5.39 0.57
N ILE A 9 -0.89 4.87 0.58
CA ILE A 9 -0.56 3.49 0.19
C ILE A 9 0.13 2.81 1.35
N ASP A 10 -0.43 1.70 1.80
CA ASP A 10 0.23 0.78 2.72
C ASP A 10 0.88 -0.34 1.89
N LEU A 11 2.20 -0.33 1.85
CA LEU A 11 2.99 -1.23 1.03
C LEU A 11 3.38 -2.48 1.84
N GLY A 12 2.40 -3.31 2.16
CA GLY A 12 2.61 -4.51 2.96
C GLY A 12 3.16 -5.70 2.16
N THR A 13 3.83 -6.62 2.87
CA THR A 13 4.39 -7.86 2.28
C THR A 13 3.32 -8.78 1.69
N ALA A 14 2.17 -8.86 2.33
CA ALA A 14 1.07 -9.74 1.90
C ALA A 14 0.08 -9.05 0.97
N SER A 15 -0.23 -7.79 1.24
CA SER A 15 -1.22 -7.00 0.52
C SER A 15 -0.85 -5.52 0.48
N VAL A 16 -1.29 -4.85 -0.56
CA VAL A 16 -1.24 -3.40 -0.71
C VAL A 16 -2.62 -2.83 -0.47
N LEU A 17 -2.72 -1.88 0.45
CA LEU A 17 -3.94 -1.11 0.69
C LEU A 17 -3.78 0.28 0.09
N VAL A 18 -4.81 0.76 -0.61
CA VAL A 18 -4.82 2.13 -1.12
C VAL A 18 -6.03 2.87 -0.59
N TYR A 19 -5.75 3.96 0.10
CA TYR A 19 -6.72 4.89 0.64
C TYR A 19 -6.76 6.16 -0.20
N VAL A 20 -7.94 6.68 -0.46
CA VAL A 20 -8.13 8.00 -1.09
C VAL A 20 -8.89 8.91 -0.17
N LYS A 21 -8.36 10.10 0.06
CA LYS A 21 -9.03 11.11 0.89
C LYS A 21 -10.46 11.36 0.44
N GLY A 22 -11.40 11.23 1.37
CA GLY A 22 -12.83 11.39 1.12
C GLY A 22 -13.55 10.19 0.52
N LYS A 23 -12.82 9.09 0.20
CA LYS A 23 -13.42 7.84 -0.31
C LYS A 23 -13.14 6.63 0.58
N GLY A 24 -12.17 6.71 1.48
CA GLY A 24 -11.75 5.59 2.30
C GLY A 24 -10.80 4.63 1.56
N VAL A 25 -10.72 3.38 2.02
CA VAL A 25 -9.95 2.33 1.36
C VAL A 25 -10.66 1.95 0.06
N VAL A 26 -9.99 2.18 -1.05
CA VAL A 26 -10.54 1.94 -2.41
C VAL A 26 -9.92 0.75 -3.12
N LEU A 27 -8.80 0.23 -2.58
CA LEU A 27 -8.13 -0.94 -3.13
C LEU A 27 -7.48 -1.73 -1.99
N ASN A 28 -7.67 -3.04 -2.04
CA ASN A 28 -7.00 -4.02 -1.18
C ASN A 28 -6.65 -5.21 -2.06
N GLU A 29 -5.38 -5.29 -2.46
CA GLU A 29 -4.90 -6.26 -3.43
C GLU A 29 -3.67 -7.00 -2.89
N PRO A 30 -3.49 -8.28 -3.22
CA PRO A 30 -2.26 -8.99 -2.88
C PRO A 30 -1.02 -8.34 -3.48
N SER A 31 0.10 -8.32 -2.74
CA SER A 31 1.40 -7.87 -3.23
C SER A 31 2.03 -8.90 -4.15
N VAL A 32 1.39 -9.17 -5.28
CA VAL A 32 1.81 -10.17 -6.27
C VAL A 32 1.85 -9.57 -7.66
N VAL A 33 2.88 -9.92 -8.41
CA VAL A 33 3.10 -9.49 -9.79
C VAL A 33 3.32 -10.73 -10.66
N ALA A 34 2.64 -10.80 -11.80
CA ALA A 34 2.88 -11.82 -12.82
C ALA A 34 3.57 -11.18 -14.03
N MET A 35 4.67 -11.80 -14.48
CA MET A 35 5.46 -11.33 -15.60
C MET A 35 5.85 -12.47 -16.55
N ASP A 36 6.06 -12.13 -17.80
CA ASP A 36 6.64 -13.03 -18.78
C ASP A 36 8.17 -13.07 -18.59
N LYS A 37 8.71 -14.27 -18.37
CA LYS A 37 10.16 -14.48 -18.16
C LYS A 37 11.02 -14.06 -19.33
N THR A 38 10.51 -14.28 -20.53
CA THR A 38 11.27 -14.08 -21.77
C THR A 38 11.38 -12.61 -22.13
N THR A 39 10.27 -11.89 -21.96
CA THR A 39 10.20 -10.48 -22.35
C THR A 39 10.36 -9.52 -21.20
N GLY A 40 10.30 -9.98 -19.94
CA GLY A 40 10.26 -9.14 -18.74
C GLY A 40 8.99 -8.27 -18.65
N LYS A 41 7.98 -8.56 -19.46
CA LYS A 41 6.76 -7.75 -19.51
C LYS A 41 5.86 -8.06 -18.35
N LEU A 42 5.38 -7.02 -17.67
CA LEU A 42 4.32 -7.11 -16.67
C LEU A 42 3.02 -7.57 -17.34
N LEU A 43 2.42 -8.63 -16.81
CA LEU A 43 1.15 -9.18 -17.33
C LEU A 43 -0.02 -8.83 -16.43
N LYS A 44 0.11 -9.07 -15.12
CA LYS A 44 -0.95 -8.88 -14.13
C LYS A 44 -0.36 -8.44 -12.78
N VAL A 45 -1.20 -7.79 -11.97
CA VAL A 45 -0.89 -7.42 -10.58
C VAL A 45 -2.05 -7.78 -9.66
N GLY A 46 -1.77 -7.92 -8.37
CA GLY A 46 -2.78 -8.13 -7.34
C GLY A 46 -3.46 -9.49 -7.45
N THR A 47 -4.78 -9.49 -7.29
CA THR A 47 -5.62 -10.71 -7.29
C THR A 47 -5.47 -11.53 -8.58
N ASP A 48 -5.42 -10.86 -9.73
CA ASP A 48 -5.24 -11.54 -11.02
C ASP A 48 -3.88 -12.24 -11.11
N ALA A 49 -2.82 -11.61 -10.60
CA ALA A 49 -1.50 -12.23 -10.54
C ALA A 49 -1.44 -13.37 -9.52
N GLN A 50 -2.12 -13.22 -8.39
CA GLN A 50 -2.19 -14.27 -7.37
C GLN A 50 -2.86 -15.54 -7.89
N ALA A 51 -3.92 -15.41 -8.70
CA ALA A 51 -4.60 -16.54 -9.32
C ALA A 51 -3.69 -17.33 -10.27
N MET A 52 -2.60 -16.71 -10.73
CA MET A 52 -1.60 -17.33 -11.61
C MET A 52 -0.51 -18.07 -10.84
N LEU A 53 -0.38 -17.87 -9.52
CA LEU A 53 0.61 -18.58 -8.69
C LEU A 53 0.40 -20.11 -8.78
N GLY A 54 1.45 -20.83 -9.16
CA GLY A 54 1.43 -22.28 -9.28
C GLY A 54 0.64 -22.85 -10.46
N ARG A 55 0.07 -22.00 -11.31
CA ARG A 55 -0.74 -22.41 -12.48
C ARG A 55 -0.23 -21.83 -13.80
N THR A 56 0.99 -21.29 -13.80
CA THR A 56 1.53 -20.59 -14.96
C THR A 56 2.16 -21.54 -15.97
N PRO A 57 1.93 -21.35 -17.28
CA PRO A 57 2.77 -21.92 -18.33
C PRO A 57 4.24 -21.57 -18.11
N GLY A 58 5.18 -22.38 -18.58
CA GLY A 58 6.61 -22.29 -18.25
C GLY A 58 7.28 -20.93 -18.44
N ASN A 59 6.66 -20.03 -19.21
CA ASN A 59 7.21 -18.70 -19.51
C ASN A 59 6.68 -17.60 -18.58
N ILE A 60 5.70 -17.88 -17.72
CA ILE A 60 5.14 -16.86 -16.80
C ILE A 60 5.59 -17.17 -15.39
N ILE A 61 6.03 -16.15 -14.67
CA ILE A 61 6.30 -16.21 -13.23
C ILE A 61 5.42 -15.24 -12.49
N ALA A 62 4.92 -15.70 -11.34
CA ALA A 62 4.27 -14.83 -10.38
C ALA A 62 5.15 -14.74 -9.14
N ILE A 63 5.51 -13.53 -8.76
CA ILE A 63 6.43 -13.24 -7.66
C ILE A 63 5.80 -12.24 -6.68
N ARG A 64 6.32 -12.25 -5.45
CA ARG A 64 6.07 -11.19 -4.47
C ARG A 64 7.29 -10.27 -4.43
N PRO A 65 7.16 -9.02 -4.88
CA PRO A 65 8.29 -8.10 -4.90
C PRO A 65 8.71 -7.62 -3.50
N LEU A 66 7.83 -7.81 -2.50
CA LEU A 66 8.13 -7.56 -1.09
C LEU A 66 8.17 -8.89 -0.32
N ARG A 67 9.21 -9.06 0.51
CA ARG A 67 9.37 -10.23 1.39
C ARG A 67 9.83 -9.76 2.76
N GLU A 68 9.15 -10.21 3.80
CA GLU A 68 9.51 -9.92 5.21
C GLU A 68 9.72 -8.42 5.50
N GLY A 69 8.92 -7.56 4.87
CA GLY A 69 9.04 -6.12 5.03
C GLY A 69 10.17 -5.47 4.23
N VAL A 70 10.86 -6.22 3.35
CA VAL A 70 11.94 -5.71 2.51
C VAL A 70 11.53 -5.75 1.04
N ILE A 71 11.91 -4.73 0.28
CA ILE A 71 11.74 -4.72 -1.17
C ILE A 71 12.81 -5.62 -1.78
N SER A 72 12.42 -6.77 -2.31
CA SER A 72 13.33 -7.73 -2.94
C SER A 72 13.51 -7.49 -4.44
N ASP A 73 12.57 -6.79 -5.07
CA ASP A 73 12.60 -6.47 -6.49
C ASP A 73 11.99 -5.07 -6.72
N TYR A 74 12.87 -4.10 -7.02
CA TYR A 74 12.48 -2.69 -7.18
C TYR A 74 11.68 -2.44 -8.46
N ASP A 75 12.11 -3.03 -9.58
CA ASP A 75 11.45 -2.85 -10.86
C ASP A 75 10.01 -3.36 -10.82
N MET A 76 9.80 -4.50 -10.16
CA MET A 76 8.49 -5.08 -10.01
C MET A 76 7.63 -4.29 -9.01
N THR A 77 8.24 -3.75 -7.94
CA THR A 77 7.56 -2.88 -6.98
C THR A 77 7.10 -1.60 -7.67
N GLU A 78 7.96 -0.95 -8.45
CA GLU A 78 7.62 0.24 -9.23
C GLU A 78 6.43 -0.02 -10.17
N ARG A 79 6.51 -1.09 -10.95
CA ARG A 79 5.45 -1.46 -11.89
C ARG A 79 4.14 -1.77 -11.19
N MET A 80 4.20 -2.46 -10.05
CA MET A 80 3.04 -2.74 -9.22
C MET A 80 2.40 -1.47 -8.67
N LEU A 81 3.21 -0.55 -8.11
CA LEU A 81 2.74 0.75 -7.62
C LEU A 81 2.11 1.57 -8.74
N LYS A 82 2.73 1.59 -9.91
CA LYS A 82 2.22 2.29 -11.09
C LYS A 82 0.81 1.81 -11.46
N GLU A 83 0.62 0.49 -11.53
CA GLU A 83 -0.69 -0.09 -11.85
C GLU A 83 -1.73 0.25 -10.77
N PHE A 84 -1.38 0.16 -9.49
CA PHE A 84 -2.31 0.49 -8.41
C PHE A 84 -2.65 1.97 -8.36
N ILE A 85 -1.68 2.87 -8.54
CA ILE A 85 -1.92 4.31 -8.61
C ILE A 85 -2.81 4.64 -9.82
N HIS A 86 -2.56 4.03 -10.98
CA HIS A 86 -3.39 4.22 -12.17
C HIS A 86 -4.82 3.73 -11.96
N LYS A 87 -5.02 2.57 -11.34
CA LYS A 87 -6.37 2.05 -11.01
C LYS A 87 -7.17 3.04 -10.17
N VAL A 88 -6.50 3.71 -9.22
CA VAL A 88 -7.14 4.59 -8.24
C VAL A 88 -7.23 6.05 -8.70
N ALA A 89 -6.16 6.56 -9.31
CA ALA A 89 -6.10 7.95 -9.78
C ALA A 89 -7.03 8.17 -10.98
N GLY A 90 -7.16 7.17 -11.86
CA GLY A 90 -7.88 7.31 -13.12
C GLY A 90 -7.24 8.38 -14.02
N PHE A 91 -7.93 8.75 -15.07
CA PHE A 91 -7.54 9.89 -15.91
C PHE A 91 -7.82 11.20 -15.16
N SER A 92 -6.81 11.73 -14.46
CA SER A 92 -6.89 13.03 -13.79
C SER A 92 -5.83 13.96 -14.37
N PHE A 93 -6.24 15.17 -14.77
CA PHE A 93 -5.32 16.25 -15.15
C PHE A 93 -4.38 16.65 -14.01
N PHE A 94 -4.78 16.42 -12.76
CA PHE A 94 -3.99 16.76 -11.59
C PHE A 94 -3.35 15.51 -11.01
N LYS A 95 -2.02 15.45 -11.08
CA LYS A 95 -1.24 14.36 -10.48
C LYS A 95 -1.46 14.30 -8.96
N PRO A 96 -1.67 13.12 -8.36
CA PRO A 96 -1.93 12.97 -6.94
C PRO A 96 -0.70 13.26 -6.09
N ARG A 97 -0.92 13.64 -4.82
CA ARG A 97 0.08 13.49 -3.77
C ARG A 97 -0.08 12.11 -3.16
N VAL A 98 1.03 11.43 -2.94
CA VAL A 98 1.01 10.06 -2.42
C VAL A 98 1.84 10.00 -1.14
N ILE A 99 1.30 9.36 -0.12
CA ILE A 99 2.04 8.95 1.07
C ILE A 99 2.13 7.44 1.04
N ILE A 100 3.34 6.91 1.14
CA ILE A 100 3.60 5.47 1.13
C ILE A 100 4.07 5.07 2.52
N CYS A 101 3.35 4.12 3.12
CA CYS A 101 3.74 3.49 4.36
C CYS A 101 4.75 2.38 4.04
N VAL A 102 5.87 2.42 4.72
CA VAL A 102 7.00 1.51 4.51
C VAL A 102 7.39 0.85 5.83
N PRO A 103 7.96 -0.37 5.81
CA PRO A 103 8.46 -1.01 7.01
C PRO A 103 9.55 -0.20 7.70
N SER A 104 9.70 -0.40 9.01
CA SER A 104 10.79 0.23 9.77
C SER A 104 12.14 -0.35 9.35
N GLY A 105 13.15 0.52 9.28
CA GLY A 105 14.52 0.10 9.04
C GLY A 105 14.88 -0.13 7.58
N ILE A 106 14.09 0.42 6.64
CA ILE A 106 14.51 0.48 5.24
C ILE A 106 15.74 1.37 5.11
N THR A 107 16.61 1.03 4.16
CA THR A 107 17.82 1.79 3.86
C THR A 107 17.49 3.04 3.06
N GLU A 108 18.40 4.04 3.07
CA GLU A 108 18.25 5.26 2.24
C GLU A 108 18.11 4.95 0.74
N VAL A 109 18.74 3.87 0.29
CA VAL A 109 18.63 3.42 -1.12
C VAL A 109 17.21 2.94 -1.41
N GLU A 110 16.63 2.17 -0.49
CA GLU A 110 15.26 1.67 -0.57
C GLU A 110 14.24 2.81 -0.50
N GLU A 111 14.45 3.79 0.39
CA GLU A 111 13.60 4.97 0.47
C GLU A 111 13.56 5.72 -0.86
N ARG A 112 14.73 5.97 -1.46
CA ARG A 112 14.83 6.63 -2.78
C ARG A 112 14.12 5.83 -3.86
N ALA A 113 14.31 4.51 -3.88
CA ALA A 113 13.65 3.65 -4.86
C ALA A 113 12.13 3.70 -4.76
N VAL A 114 11.57 3.69 -3.54
CA VAL A 114 10.12 3.83 -3.34
C VAL A 114 9.61 5.20 -3.76
N ILE A 115 10.34 6.28 -3.44
CA ILE A 115 10.00 7.64 -3.87
C ILE A 115 10.01 7.74 -5.40
N ASP A 116 11.06 7.24 -6.03
CA ASP A 116 11.22 7.26 -7.48
C ASP A 116 10.13 6.44 -8.17
N ALA A 117 9.83 5.24 -7.63
CA ALA A 117 8.73 4.41 -8.10
C ALA A 117 7.38 5.15 -8.04
N GLY A 118 7.10 5.83 -6.93
CA GLY A 118 5.88 6.63 -6.78
C GLY A 118 5.80 7.80 -7.76
N ILE A 119 6.91 8.51 -7.98
CA ILE A 119 6.97 9.61 -8.97
C ILE A 119 6.79 9.08 -10.40
N GLN A 120 7.47 7.98 -10.76
CA GLN A 120 7.35 7.34 -12.08
C GLN A 120 5.94 6.77 -12.31
N ALA A 121 5.29 6.31 -11.23
CA ALA A 121 3.89 5.89 -11.26
C ALA A 121 2.90 7.05 -11.51
N GLY A 122 3.38 8.30 -11.54
CA GLY A 122 2.59 9.47 -11.89
C GLY A 122 2.21 10.36 -10.72
N ALA A 123 2.73 10.13 -9.51
CA ALA A 123 2.53 11.03 -8.40
C ALA A 123 3.23 12.38 -8.65
N ARG A 124 2.61 13.48 -8.17
CA ARG A 124 3.24 14.81 -8.17
C ARG A 124 4.29 14.94 -7.08
N LYS A 125 4.01 14.32 -5.93
CA LYS A 125 4.86 14.32 -4.75
C LYS A 125 4.64 13.03 -3.98
N VAL A 126 5.73 12.44 -3.50
CA VAL A 126 5.71 11.24 -2.66
C VAL A 126 6.30 11.58 -1.31
N TYR A 127 5.69 11.09 -0.26
CA TYR A 127 6.17 11.13 1.11
C TYR A 127 6.23 9.70 1.63
N LEU A 128 7.20 9.42 2.47
CA LEU A 128 7.28 8.13 3.18
C LEU A 128 6.88 8.34 4.63
N ILE A 129 6.28 7.32 5.20
CA ILE A 129 5.98 7.21 6.62
C ILE A 129 6.27 5.78 7.06
N GLU A 130 6.93 5.60 8.20
CA GLU A 130 7.15 4.26 8.75
C GLU A 130 5.86 3.69 9.35
N GLU A 131 5.66 2.36 9.20
CA GLU A 131 4.49 1.66 9.73
C GLU A 131 4.20 1.93 11.22
N PRO A 132 5.19 1.91 12.14
CA PRO A 132 4.93 2.21 13.55
C PRO A 132 4.46 3.64 13.78
N VAL A 133 4.97 4.59 13.00
CA VAL A 133 4.58 6.01 13.10
C VAL A 133 3.15 6.20 12.57
N ALA A 134 2.84 5.58 11.44
CA ALA A 134 1.49 5.60 10.88
C ALA A 134 0.48 4.97 11.85
N ALA A 135 0.83 3.83 12.44
CA ALA A 135 0.00 3.15 13.44
C ALA A 135 -0.21 4.01 14.70
N ALA A 136 0.84 4.68 15.20
CA ALA A 136 0.76 5.57 16.35
C ALA A 136 -0.16 6.78 16.07
N ILE A 137 -0.07 7.38 14.88
CA ILE A 137 -0.96 8.46 14.45
C ILE A 137 -2.41 7.99 14.39
N GLY A 138 -2.65 6.81 13.81
CA GLY A 138 -3.99 6.24 13.71
C GLY A 138 -4.60 5.87 15.06
N ALA A 139 -3.80 5.38 16.01
CA ALA A 139 -4.23 5.02 17.36
C ALA A 139 -4.37 6.23 18.30
N GLY A 140 -3.63 7.30 18.05
CA GLY A 140 -3.50 8.45 18.96
C GLY A 140 -4.56 9.53 18.84
N ARG A 141 -5.57 9.40 17.98
CA ARG A 141 -6.69 10.36 17.94
C ARG A 141 -7.69 10.03 19.04
N PRO A 142 -7.79 10.86 20.11
CA PRO A 142 -8.97 10.80 20.95
C PRO A 142 -10.18 11.19 20.09
N HIS A 143 -11.18 10.33 20.01
CA HIS A 143 -12.48 10.70 19.47
C HIS A 143 -13.01 11.90 20.27
N GLY A 144 -12.96 13.09 19.69
CA GLY A 144 -13.69 14.24 20.14
C GLY A 144 -15.18 13.99 19.88
N GLY A 145 -15.87 13.40 20.86
CA GLY A 145 -17.28 13.13 20.78
C GLY A 145 -17.71 12.33 22.02
N GLY A 146 -18.23 13.06 23.03
CA GLY A 146 -18.59 12.49 24.32
C GLY A 146 -19.56 11.32 24.23
N HIS A 147 -19.12 10.19 24.65
CA HIS A 147 -19.91 9.21 25.38
C HIS A 147 -18.95 8.40 26.27
N ARG A 148 -18.91 8.80 27.57
CA ARG A 148 -18.36 7.96 28.62
C ARG A 148 -19.20 6.66 28.67
N ARG A 149 -18.76 5.62 27.98
CA ARG A 149 -19.17 4.27 28.32
C ARG A 149 -18.15 3.70 29.29
N ARG A 150 -18.61 3.49 30.54
CA ARG A 150 -17.90 2.69 31.54
C ARG A 150 -17.67 1.30 30.94
N TYR A 151 -16.44 0.95 30.69
CA TYR A 151 -16.04 -0.44 30.47
C TYR A 151 -15.87 -1.10 31.84
N GLY A 152 -16.91 -1.82 32.27
CA GLY A 152 -16.79 -2.86 33.28
C GLY A 152 -15.95 -4.02 32.72
N GLY A 153 -14.99 -4.50 33.49
CA GLY A 153 -14.00 -5.45 33.07
C GLY A 153 -14.55 -6.80 32.60
N HIS A 154 -13.96 -7.32 31.58
CA HIS A 154 -13.68 -8.75 31.43
C HIS A 154 -12.44 -8.89 30.55
N ARG A 155 -11.36 -9.32 31.18
CA ARG A 155 -10.18 -9.84 30.47
C ARG A 155 -10.60 -11.16 29.83
N ARG A 156 -10.51 -11.26 28.51
CA ARG A 156 -10.21 -12.49 27.75
C ARG A 156 -9.82 -12.12 26.33
N ASP A 157 -8.59 -12.48 26.01
CA ASP A 157 -8.09 -12.90 24.70
C ASP A 157 -8.35 -11.99 23.49
N LEU A 158 -7.49 -10.98 23.34
CA LEU A 158 -7.25 -10.35 22.04
C LEU A 158 -6.09 -11.10 21.34
N PRO A 159 -6.33 -11.77 20.22
CA PRO A 159 -5.22 -12.18 19.37
C PRO A 159 -4.60 -10.91 18.77
N LEU A 160 -3.34 -10.66 19.12
CA LEU A 160 -2.47 -9.70 18.46
C LEU A 160 -2.34 -10.09 16.99
N ARG A 161 -3.18 -9.55 16.13
CA ARG A 161 -2.92 -9.46 14.70
C ARG A 161 -2.41 -8.05 14.42
N CYS A 162 -1.13 -7.86 14.63
CA CYS A 162 -0.38 -6.77 14.02
C CYS A 162 -0.28 -7.07 12.53
N GLY A 163 -0.88 -6.27 11.68
CA GLY A 163 -0.81 -6.44 10.22
C GLY A 163 -1.91 -5.72 9.46
N GLY A 164 -2.28 -4.54 9.87
CA GLY A 164 -3.17 -3.68 9.11
C GLY A 164 -3.16 -2.30 9.73
N VAL A 165 -2.45 -1.38 9.10
CA VAL A 165 -2.56 0.04 9.43
C VAL A 165 -4.00 0.44 9.13
N CYS A 166 -4.77 0.70 10.18
CA CYS A 166 -6.10 1.23 10.04
C CYS A 166 -5.98 2.70 9.62
N LEU A 167 -5.92 2.94 8.32
CA LEU A 167 -6.05 4.28 7.75
C LEU A 167 -7.49 4.74 7.97
N HIS A 168 -7.78 5.22 9.16
CA HIS A 168 -9.10 5.75 9.48
C HIS A 168 -9.35 7.04 8.69
N GLN A 169 -10.60 7.28 8.27
CA GLN A 169 -11.03 8.43 7.44
C GLN A 169 -10.61 9.80 7.98
N ASP A 170 -10.19 9.88 9.24
CA ASP A 170 -9.89 11.11 9.95
C ASP A 170 -8.39 11.40 10.15
N CYS A 171 -7.48 10.62 9.57
CA CYS A 171 -6.04 10.80 9.75
C CYS A 171 -5.38 11.83 8.80
N TRP A 172 -6.18 12.57 8.00
CA TRP A 172 -5.66 13.56 7.04
C TRP A 172 -6.30 14.92 7.18
#